data_e2bec3bdb1c08633145444f8169e93e0
#
_entry.id   e2bec3bdb1c08633145444f8169e93e0
#
_cell.length_a   1.000
_cell.length_b   1.000
_cell.length_c   1.000
_cell.angle_alpha   90.00
_cell.angle_beta   90.00
_cell.angle_gamma   90.00
#
_symmetry.space_group_name_H-M   'P 1'
#
loop_
_entity.id
_entity.type
_entity.pdbx_description
1 polymer ?
#
loop_
_entity_poly.entity_id
_entity_poly.type
_entity_poly.pdbx_seq_one_letter_code
_entity_poly.pdbx_strand_id
1 'polypeptide(L)'
;MTIKRTLVFITLLIISGVLTCGFLLSNIIEEKNFEEKLYKLGIDSNSPACLQMYNLIEKKSDENSIPKHILYNVAWLETRYCGPFDWSYNPYRTSSAGAQGPMQIITRYAHPHAGRHVTAKELRTDLELNIDVSCSMLKKLYKQYGRWDIVLGYYNTGYPQVNDYASYGVSNKNYKSKWIKPDF
;
A
#
# COMPACT_ATOMS: atom_id res chain seq x y z
N MET A 1 48.69 7.42 32.48
CA MET A 1 47.36 8.11 32.55
C MET A 1 46.47 7.91 31.33
N THR A 2 46.95 7.34 30.23
CA THR A 2 46.28 7.20 28.92
C THR A 2 45.31 6.00 28.81
N ILE A 3 45.72 4.83 29.29
CA ILE A 3 44.97 3.56 29.13
C ILE A 3 43.61 3.57 29.84
N LYS A 4 43.53 4.15 31.08
CA LYS A 4 42.24 4.25 31.80
C LYS A 4 41.21 5.15 31.08
N ARG A 5 41.66 6.23 30.45
CA ARG A 5 40.78 7.12 29.67
C ARG A 5 40.24 6.46 28.43
N THR A 6 41.07 5.67 27.73
CA THR A 6 40.66 4.94 26.53
C THR A 6 39.63 3.85 26.88
N LEU A 7 39.83 3.13 27.99
CA LEU A 7 38.88 2.11 28.44
C LEU A 7 37.51 2.70 28.79
N VAL A 8 37.48 3.83 29.48
CA VAL A 8 36.23 4.55 29.81
C VAL A 8 35.52 5.00 28.56
N PHE A 9 36.24 5.51 27.55
CA PHE A 9 35.65 5.93 26.28
C PHE A 9 35.01 4.79 25.48
N ILE A 10 35.71 3.62 25.44
CA ILE A 10 35.18 2.43 24.78
C ILE A 10 33.94 1.90 25.49
N THR A 11 33.94 1.90 26.84
CA THR A 11 32.77 1.48 27.60
C THR A 11 31.56 2.39 27.38
N LEU A 12 31.74 3.71 27.32
CA LEU A 12 30.69 4.68 27.03
C LEU A 12 30.12 4.50 25.61
N LEU A 13 30.96 4.23 24.60
CA LEU A 13 30.51 3.94 23.25
C LEU A 13 29.70 2.64 23.16
N ILE A 14 30.08 1.59 23.87
CA ILE A 14 29.34 0.34 23.92
C ILE A 14 27.97 0.54 24.58
N ILE A 15 27.91 1.24 25.72
CA ILE A 15 26.68 1.54 26.44
C ILE A 15 25.73 2.38 25.56
N SER A 16 26.25 3.40 24.88
CA SER A 16 25.48 4.23 23.96
C SER A 16 24.93 3.41 22.79
N GLY A 17 25.73 2.49 22.22
CA GLY A 17 25.31 1.59 21.15
C GLY A 17 24.20 0.62 21.59
N VAL A 18 24.31 0.07 22.80
CA VAL A 18 23.27 -0.82 23.37
C VAL A 18 21.96 -0.08 23.64
N LEU A 19 22.04 1.13 24.18
CA LEU A 19 20.85 1.96 24.45
C LEU A 19 20.13 2.38 23.15
N THR A 20 20.88 2.78 22.12
CA THR A 20 20.29 3.14 20.82
C THR A 20 19.68 1.92 20.12
N CYS A 21 20.33 0.76 20.19
CA CYS A 21 19.80 -0.49 19.64
C CYS A 21 18.51 -0.92 20.37
N GLY A 22 18.49 -0.83 21.71
CA GLY A 22 17.30 -1.13 22.51
C GLY A 22 16.12 -0.21 22.20
N PHE A 23 16.35 1.09 22.02
CA PHE A 23 15.32 2.06 21.64
C PHE A 23 14.77 1.77 20.24
N LEU A 24 15.63 1.46 19.26
CA LEU A 24 15.21 1.09 17.91
C LEU A 24 14.37 -0.19 17.90
N LEU A 25 14.77 -1.20 18.68
CA LEU A 25 14.01 -2.44 18.80
C LEU A 25 12.64 -2.24 19.44
N SER A 26 12.53 -1.41 20.49
CA SER A 26 11.24 -1.11 21.11
C SER A 26 10.29 -0.41 20.15
N ASN A 27 10.77 0.57 19.38
CA ASN A 27 9.96 1.26 18.38
C ASN A 27 9.47 0.31 17.29
N ILE A 28 10.31 -0.64 16.82
CA ILE A 28 9.92 -1.65 15.82
C ILE A 28 8.82 -2.57 16.38
N ILE A 29 8.93 -2.97 17.63
CA ILE A 29 7.94 -3.85 18.29
C ILE A 29 6.61 -3.11 18.47
N GLU A 30 6.64 -1.84 18.88
CA GLU A 30 5.44 -1.01 19.04
C GLU A 30 4.75 -0.78 17.69
N GLU A 31 5.49 -0.47 16.64
CA GLU A 31 4.95 -0.29 15.29
C GLU A 31 4.29 -1.58 14.80
N LYS A 32 4.95 -2.74 14.99
CA LYS A 32 4.39 -4.04 14.60
C LYS A 32 3.11 -4.41 15.37
N ASN A 33 3.09 -4.17 16.68
CA ASN A 33 1.90 -4.41 17.50
C ASN A 33 0.74 -3.48 17.10
N PHE A 34 1.05 -2.24 16.71
CA PHE A 34 0.07 -1.29 16.24
C PHE A 34 -0.50 -1.71 14.87
N GLU A 35 0.34 -2.13 13.93
CA GLU A 35 -0.10 -2.65 12.63
C GLU A 35 -1.00 -3.88 12.79
N GLU A 36 -0.69 -4.79 13.72
CA GLU A 36 -1.51 -5.96 14.00
C GLU A 36 -2.90 -5.58 14.56
N LYS A 37 -2.97 -4.55 15.42
CA LYS A 37 -4.25 -4.01 15.90
C LYS A 37 -5.07 -3.40 14.76
N LEU A 38 -4.47 -2.61 13.90
CA LEU A 38 -5.14 -2.04 12.73
C LEU A 38 -5.68 -3.12 11.80
N TYR A 39 -4.89 -4.15 11.58
CA TYR A 39 -5.29 -5.30 10.77
C TYR A 39 -6.55 -5.96 11.34
N LYS A 40 -6.59 -6.22 12.65
CA LYS A 40 -7.76 -6.82 13.31
C LYS A 40 -9.01 -5.94 13.24
N LEU A 41 -8.86 -4.62 13.33
CA LEU A 41 -9.97 -3.68 13.23
C LEU A 41 -10.57 -3.58 11.82
N GLY A 42 -9.78 -3.82 10.77
CA GLY A 42 -10.24 -3.71 9.38
C GLY A 42 -10.84 -4.99 8.78
N ILE A 43 -10.93 -6.09 9.56
CA ILE A 43 -11.50 -7.37 9.06
C ILE A 43 -13.02 -7.31 8.91
N ASP A 44 -13.71 -6.50 9.71
CA ASP A 44 -15.17 -6.38 9.64
C ASP A 44 -15.60 -5.52 8.44
N SER A 45 -16.55 -6.05 7.66
CA SER A 45 -17.16 -5.32 6.52
C SER A 45 -17.90 -4.03 6.94
N ASN A 46 -18.21 -3.87 8.22
CA ASN A 46 -18.77 -2.65 8.79
C ASN A 46 -17.71 -1.63 9.23
N SER A 47 -16.43 -2.00 9.16
CA SER A 47 -15.34 -1.08 9.49
C SER A 47 -15.28 0.08 8.49
N PRO A 48 -14.78 1.26 8.90
CA PRO A 48 -14.54 2.36 7.97
C PRO A 48 -13.74 1.94 6.74
N ALA A 49 -14.08 2.49 5.58
CA ALA A 49 -13.47 2.10 4.31
C ALA A 49 -11.94 2.26 4.30
N CYS A 50 -11.39 3.23 5.03
CA CYS A 50 -9.94 3.43 5.15
C CYS A 50 -9.24 2.25 5.86
N LEU A 51 -9.86 1.65 6.88
CA LEU A 51 -9.35 0.46 7.58
C LEU A 51 -9.49 -0.79 6.72
N GLN A 52 -10.64 -0.97 6.04
CA GLN A 52 -10.83 -2.08 5.11
C GLN A 52 -9.77 -2.04 4.00
N MET A 53 -9.51 -0.87 3.41
CA MET A 53 -8.49 -0.69 2.37
C MET A 53 -7.09 -1.03 2.87
N TYR A 54 -6.73 -0.57 4.08
CA TYR A 54 -5.45 -0.92 4.69
C TYR A 54 -5.27 -2.45 4.75
N ASN A 55 -6.26 -3.12 5.32
CA ASN A 55 -6.26 -4.56 5.49
C ASN A 55 -6.15 -5.34 4.18
N LEU A 56 -6.97 -4.92 3.21
CA LEU A 56 -6.99 -5.55 1.90
C LEU A 56 -5.68 -5.33 1.15
N ILE A 57 -5.10 -4.14 1.18
CA ILE A 57 -3.81 -3.87 0.52
C ILE A 57 -2.69 -4.70 1.16
N GLU A 58 -2.60 -4.76 2.50
CA GLU A 58 -1.60 -5.57 3.19
C GLU A 58 -1.73 -7.05 2.81
N LYS A 59 -2.93 -7.62 2.96
CA LYS A 59 -3.23 -9.01 2.62
C LYS A 59 -2.96 -9.34 1.14
N LYS A 60 -3.51 -8.52 0.24
CA LYS A 60 -3.42 -8.81 -1.21
C LYS A 60 -2.03 -8.56 -1.79
N SER A 61 -1.23 -7.67 -1.22
CA SER A 61 0.18 -7.52 -1.55
C SER A 61 0.95 -8.82 -1.30
N ASP A 62 0.77 -9.40 -0.11
CA ASP A 62 1.47 -10.62 0.30
C ASP A 62 0.98 -11.83 -0.52
N GLU A 63 -0.35 -12.03 -0.65
CA GLU A 63 -0.95 -13.11 -1.44
C GLU A 63 -0.52 -13.10 -2.91
N ASN A 64 -0.30 -11.92 -3.46
CA ASN A 64 0.02 -11.76 -4.88
C ASN A 64 1.51 -11.50 -5.15
N SER A 65 2.34 -11.39 -4.12
CA SER A 65 3.76 -11.02 -4.23
C SER A 65 3.98 -9.69 -4.97
N ILE A 66 3.06 -8.74 -4.77
CA ILE A 66 3.17 -7.37 -5.27
C ILE A 66 3.77 -6.51 -4.17
N PRO A 67 4.83 -5.71 -4.44
CA PRO A 67 5.39 -4.84 -3.41
C PRO A 67 4.33 -3.88 -2.85
N LYS A 68 4.20 -3.79 -1.52
CA LYS A 68 3.16 -2.99 -0.83
C LYS A 68 3.10 -1.56 -1.33
N HIS A 69 4.26 -0.91 -1.51
CA HIS A 69 4.30 0.46 -2.02
C HIS A 69 3.66 0.62 -3.41
N ILE A 70 3.66 -0.42 -4.25
CA ILE A 70 2.98 -0.38 -5.56
C ILE A 70 1.47 -0.28 -5.37
N LEU A 71 0.86 -1.15 -4.56
CA LEU A 71 -0.60 -1.11 -4.34
C LEU A 71 -1.04 0.17 -3.61
N TYR A 72 -0.29 0.61 -2.59
CA TYR A 72 -0.57 1.86 -1.89
C TYR A 72 -0.46 3.08 -2.81
N ASN A 73 0.56 3.12 -3.68
CA ASN A 73 0.72 4.22 -4.62
C ASN A 73 -0.35 4.22 -5.70
N VAL A 74 -0.80 3.04 -6.18
CA VAL A 74 -1.97 2.97 -7.09
C VAL A 74 -3.21 3.51 -6.38
N ALA A 75 -3.54 3.05 -5.17
CA ALA A 75 -4.70 3.56 -4.42
C ALA A 75 -4.61 5.08 -4.17
N TRP A 76 -3.42 5.60 -3.88
CA TRP A 76 -3.21 7.05 -3.77
C TRP A 76 -3.43 7.78 -5.10
N LEU A 77 -2.86 7.28 -6.19
CA LEU A 77 -2.95 7.93 -7.50
C LEU A 77 -4.39 7.93 -8.03
N GLU A 78 -5.13 6.83 -7.82
CA GLU A 78 -6.49 6.66 -8.32
C GLU A 78 -7.54 7.37 -7.47
N THR A 79 -7.48 7.23 -6.16
CA THR A 79 -8.56 7.71 -5.28
C THR A 79 -8.10 8.51 -4.07
N ARG A 80 -6.79 8.84 -3.99
CA ARG A 80 -6.21 9.62 -2.89
C ARG A 80 -6.31 8.91 -1.54
N TYR A 81 -6.09 7.61 -1.52
CA TYR A 81 -6.05 6.86 -0.26
C TYR A 81 -4.86 7.31 0.61
N CYS A 82 -5.15 7.89 1.78
CA CYS A 82 -4.18 8.45 2.73
C CYS A 82 -3.99 7.59 4.00
N GLY A 83 -4.13 6.27 3.88
CA GLY A 83 -3.88 5.34 4.98
C GLY A 83 -5.08 5.06 5.90
N PRO A 84 -4.85 4.29 6.99
CA PRO A 84 -5.93 3.74 7.82
C PRO A 84 -6.69 4.77 8.68
N PHE A 85 -6.17 5.99 8.81
CA PHE A 85 -6.78 7.05 9.62
C PHE A 85 -7.50 8.13 8.80
N ASP A 86 -7.64 7.94 7.50
CA ASP A 86 -8.44 8.84 6.65
C ASP A 86 -9.93 8.50 6.76
N TRP A 87 -10.55 8.94 7.85
CA TRP A 87 -11.98 8.70 8.12
C TRP A 87 -12.91 9.33 7.08
N SER A 88 -12.42 10.28 6.29
CA SER A 88 -13.15 10.92 5.18
C SER A 88 -12.99 10.18 3.86
N TYR A 89 -12.17 9.13 3.80
CA TYR A 89 -11.88 8.40 2.57
C TYR A 89 -13.14 7.78 1.97
N ASN A 90 -13.37 8.09 0.71
CA ASN A 90 -14.47 7.52 -0.07
C ASN A 90 -13.94 6.76 -1.29
N PRO A 91 -13.86 5.43 -1.24
CA PRO A 91 -13.44 4.59 -2.36
C PRO A 91 -14.53 4.38 -3.43
N TYR A 92 -15.79 4.69 -3.12
CA TYR A 92 -16.96 4.36 -3.94
C TYR A 92 -17.15 5.35 -5.09
N ARG A 93 -16.09 5.61 -5.85
CA ARG A 93 -16.07 6.62 -6.92
C ARG A 93 -16.24 5.99 -8.30
N THR A 94 -16.81 6.78 -9.22
CA THR A 94 -16.80 6.53 -10.66
C THR A 94 -16.11 7.71 -11.32
N SER A 95 -15.10 7.46 -12.17
CA SER A 95 -14.46 8.52 -12.94
C SER A 95 -15.32 8.92 -14.15
N SER A 96 -14.97 10.04 -14.79
CA SER A 96 -15.59 10.47 -16.06
C SER A 96 -15.41 9.44 -17.18
N ALA A 97 -14.34 8.64 -17.15
CA ALA A 97 -14.09 7.55 -18.09
C ALA A 97 -14.81 6.23 -17.72
N GLY A 98 -15.61 6.22 -16.64
CA GLY A 98 -16.35 5.04 -16.18
C GLY A 98 -15.52 4.04 -15.36
N ALA A 99 -14.33 4.41 -14.88
CA ALA A 99 -13.56 3.59 -13.96
C ALA A 99 -14.21 3.57 -12.57
N GLN A 100 -14.16 2.42 -11.88
CA GLN A 100 -14.93 2.11 -10.68
C GLN A 100 -14.06 1.79 -9.48
N GLY A 101 -14.44 2.29 -8.31
CA GLY A 101 -13.92 1.87 -7.02
C GLY A 101 -12.50 2.35 -6.70
N PRO A 102 -11.88 1.81 -5.64
CA PRO A 102 -10.63 2.33 -5.08
C PRO A 102 -9.44 2.28 -6.02
N MET A 103 -9.36 1.27 -6.88
CA MET A 103 -8.26 1.08 -7.84
C MET A 103 -8.67 1.52 -9.25
N GLN A 104 -9.82 2.18 -9.42
CA GLN A 104 -10.34 2.75 -10.67
C GLN A 104 -10.33 1.78 -11.85
N ILE A 105 -11.01 0.64 -11.69
CA ILE A 105 -11.11 -0.40 -12.70
C ILE A 105 -12.20 -0.11 -13.73
N ILE A 106 -11.86 -0.14 -15.01
CA ILE A 106 -12.86 -0.07 -16.09
C ILE A 106 -13.50 -1.44 -16.27
N THR A 107 -14.83 -1.52 -16.16
CA THR A 107 -15.61 -2.76 -16.10
C THR A 107 -15.31 -3.72 -17.24
N ARG A 108 -15.18 -3.25 -18.48
CA ARG A 108 -14.88 -4.09 -19.65
C ARG A 108 -13.55 -4.86 -19.54
N TYR A 109 -12.60 -4.37 -18.77
CA TYR A 109 -11.31 -5.01 -18.55
C TYR A 109 -11.28 -5.93 -17.32
N ALA A 110 -12.29 -5.84 -16.45
CA ALA A 110 -12.35 -6.59 -15.21
C ALA A 110 -12.67 -8.09 -15.40
N HIS A 111 -13.54 -8.42 -16.36
CA HIS A 111 -14.07 -9.79 -16.53
C HIS A 111 -13.00 -10.90 -16.59
N PRO A 112 -11.94 -10.79 -17.42
CA PRO A 112 -10.91 -11.83 -17.50
C PRO A 112 -10.05 -11.92 -16.23
N HIS A 113 -10.06 -10.90 -15.38
CA HIS A 113 -9.30 -10.84 -14.13
C HIS A 113 -10.11 -11.28 -12.92
N ALA A 114 -11.42 -11.14 -12.98
CA ALA A 114 -12.34 -11.66 -11.96
C ALA A 114 -12.73 -13.13 -12.19
N GLY A 115 -12.39 -13.72 -13.35
CA GLY A 115 -12.82 -15.07 -13.73
C GLY A 115 -14.33 -15.22 -13.97
N ARG A 116 -15.07 -14.10 -13.98
CA ARG A 116 -16.52 -14.06 -14.21
C ARG A 116 -16.94 -12.69 -14.74
N HIS A 117 -18.18 -12.61 -15.18
CA HIS A 117 -18.80 -11.31 -15.44
C HIS A 117 -18.94 -10.53 -14.13
N VAL A 118 -18.58 -9.24 -14.15
CA VAL A 118 -18.72 -8.30 -13.03
C VAL A 118 -19.39 -7.03 -13.51
N THR A 119 -20.17 -6.40 -12.64
CA THR A 119 -20.87 -5.16 -12.93
C THR A 119 -20.07 -3.95 -12.45
N ALA A 120 -20.37 -2.78 -13.01
CA ALA A 120 -19.80 -1.51 -12.52
C ALA A 120 -20.15 -1.26 -11.04
N LYS A 121 -21.35 -1.67 -10.60
CA LYS A 121 -21.77 -1.56 -9.22
C LYS A 121 -20.91 -2.44 -8.30
N GLU A 122 -20.70 -3.72 -8.63
CA GLU A 122 -19.84 -4.62 -7.84
C GLU A 122 -18.44 -4.04 -7.72
N LEU A 123 -17.80 -3.65 -8.84
CA LEU A 123 -16.45 -3.05 -8.81
C LEU A 123 -16.38 -1.78 -7.96
N ARG A 124 -17.45 -1.01 -7.86
CA ARG A 124 -17.48 0.22 -7.06
C ARG A 124 -17.70 -0.06 -5.58
N THR A 125 -18.51 -1.05 -5.22
CA THR A 125 -18.98 -1.25 -3.83
C THR A 125 -18.32 -2.42 -3.11
N ASP A 126 -17.74 -3.36 -3.82
CA ASP A 126 -16.98 -4.48 -3.27
C ASP A 126 -15.48 -4.16 -3.35
N LEU A 127 -14.93 -3.73 -2.20
CA LEU A 127 -13.52 -3.31 -2.12
C LEU A 127 -12.57 -4.48 -2.37
N GLU A 128 -12.89 -5.67 -1.86
CA GLU A 128 -12.04 -6.84 -2.04
C GLU A 128 -12.00 -7.27 -3.50
N LEU A 129 -13.15 -7.37 -4.16
CA LEU A 129 -13.22 -7.65 -5.60
C LEU A 129 -12.43 -6.63 -6.43
N ASN A 130 -12.55 -5.35 -6.11
CA ASN A 130 -11.85 -4.30 -6.86
C ASN A 130 -10.33 -4.44 -6.74
N ILE A 131 -9.82 -4.69 -5.52
CA ILE A 131 -8.38 -4.89 -5.29
C ILE A 131 -7.90 -6.20 -5.91
N ASP A 132 -8.65 -7.31 -5.83
CA ASP A 132 -8.31 -8.58 -6.45
C ASP A 132 -8.17 -8.47 -7.96
N VAL A 133 -9.12 -7.80 -8.62
CA VAL A 133 -9.05 -7.52 -10.05
C VAL A 133 -7.81 -6.70 -10.39
N SER A 134 -7.53 -5.65 -9.62
CA SER A 134 -6.32 -4.83 -9.79
C SER A 134 -5.04 -5.65 -9.64
N CYS A 135 -4.93 -6.48 -8.60
CA CYS A 135 -3.79 -7.37 -8.40
C CYS A 135 -3.60 -8.34 -9.57
N SER A 136 -4.68 -8.94 -10.04
CA SER A 136 -4.65 -9.85 -11.20
C SER A 136 -4.15 -9.14 -12.47
N MET A 137 -4.61 -7.90 -12.72
CA MET A 137 -4.15 -7.07 -13.84
C MET A 137 -2.65 -6.76 -13.71
N LEU A 138 -2.22 -6.27 -12.55
CA LEU A 138 -0.83 -5.91 -12.28
C LEU A 138 0.11 -7.11 -12.41
N LYS A 139 -0.27 -8.29 -11.89
CA LYS A 139 0.51 -9.53 -12.02
C LYS A 139 0.66 -9.96 -13.47
N LYS A 140 -0.44 -9.95 -14.23
CA LYS A 140 -0.41 -10.31 -15.65
C LYS A 140 0.51 -9.39 -16.43
N LEU A 141 0.42 -8.08 -16.20
CA LEU A 141 1.29 -7.10 -16.84
C LEU A 141 2.75 -7.27 -16.40
N TYR A 142 3.00 -7.52 -15.11
CA TYR A 142 4.36 -7.75 -14.63
C TYR A 142 4.98 -9.02 -15.21
N LYS A 143 4.19 -10.09 -15.36
CA LYS A 143 4.64 -11.32 -16.06
C LYS A 143 5.04 -11.03 -17.51
N GLN A 144 4.35 -10.09 -18.16
CA GLN A 144 4.61 -9.73 -19.57
C GLN A 144 5.81 -8.81 -19.74
N TYR A 145 5.95 -7.79 -18.87
CA TYR A 145 6.93 -6.70 -19.07
C TYR A 145 8.14 -6.76 -18.13
N GLY A 146 8.04 -7.44 -16.97
CA GLY A 146 9.12 -7.59 -15.99
C GLY A 146 9.54 -6.30 -15.26
N ARG A 147 8.86 -5.16 -15.50
CA ARG A 147 9.23 -3.83 -15.01
C ARG A 147 8.01 -3.07 -14.51
N TRP A 148 8.03 -2.66 -13.23
CA TRP A 148 6.91 -1.97 -12.60
C TRP A 148 6.60 -0.61 -13.22
N ASP A 149 7.59 0.14 -13.72
CA ASP A 149 7.34 1.41 -14.39
C ASP A 149 6.56 1.25 -15.70
N ILE A 150 6.83 0.21 -16.48
CA ILE A 150 6.04 -0.12 -17.67
C ILE A 150 4.64 -0.64 -17.27
N VAL A 151 4.56 -1.47 -16.24
CA VAL A 151 3.29 -2.01 -15.72
C VAL A 151 2.35 -0.90 -15.28
N LEU A 152 2.85 0.05 -14.48
CA LEU A 152 2.05 1.16 -13.99
C LEU A 152 1.68 2.14 -15.09
N GLY A 153 2.57 2.39 -16.06
CA GLY A 153 2.24 3.18 -17.23
C GLY A 153 1.13 2.55 -18.07
N TYR A 154 1.19 1.23 -18.25
CA TYR A 154 0.12 0.47 -18.92
C TYR A 154 -1.20 0.52 -18.14
N TYR A 155 -1.13 0.33 -16.81
CA TYR A 155 -2.31 0.38 -15.94
C TYR A 155 -3.07 1.72 -16.10
N ASN A 156 -2.31 2.82 -16.13
CA ASN A 156 -2.87 4.17 -16.27
C ASN A 156 -3.42 4.48 -17.67
N THR A 157 -2.74 4.03 -18.74
CA THR A 157 -3.03 4.51 -20.12
C THR A 157 -3.53 3.44 -21.08
N GLY A 158 -3.36 2.16 -20.75
CA GLY A 158 -3.61 1.04 -21.65
C GLY A 158 -2.48 0.77 -22.65
N TYR A 159 -1.33 1.45 -22.53
CA TYR A 159 -0.15 1.28 -23.38
C TYR A 159 1.13 1.11 -22.56
N PRO A 160 2.10 0.25 -22.99
CA PRO A 160 3.35 0.03 -22.29
C PRO A 160 4.28 1.23 -22.44
N GLN A 161 4.29 2.12 -21.44
CA GLN A 161 5.11 3.33 -21.43
C GLN A 161 5.48 3.72 -19.99
N VAL A 162 6.52 4.52 -19.86
CA VAL A 162 6.86 5.21 -18.61
C VAL A 162 6.27 6.62 -18.67
N ASN A 163 5.54 7.01 -17.64
CA ASN A 163 4.97 8.35 -17.49
C ASN A 163 5.08 8.82 -16.03
N ASP A 164 4.61 10.00 -15.70
CA ASP A 164 4.69 10.57 -14.35
C ASP A 164 3.96 9.70 -13.32
N TYR A 165 2.81 9.12 -13.68
CA TYR A 165 2.08 8.17 -12.85
C TYR A 165 2.95 6.96 -12.49
N ALA A 166 3.57 6.35 -13.49
CA ALA A 166 4.44 5.19 -13.31
C ALA A 166 5.68 5.53 -12.50
N SER A 167 6.33 6.64 -12.83
CA SER A 167 7.52 7.13 -12.14
C SER A 167 7.25 7.37 -10.66
N TYR A 168 6.15 8.04 -10.32
CA TYR A 168 5.72 8.22 -8.94
C TYR A 168 5.43 6.88 -8.26
N GLY A 169 4.62 6.02 -8.89
CA GLY A 169 4.20 4.74 -8.32
C GLY A 169 5.37 3.81 -7.96
N VAL A 170 6.44 3.83 -8.75
CA VAL A 170 7.64 3.00 -8.50
C VAL A 170 8.60 3.66 -7.52
N SER A 171 8.81 4.97 -7.61
CA SER A 171 9.84 5.67 -6.84
C SER A 171 9.42 5.95 -5.40
N ASN A 172 8.14 6.16 -5.14
CA ASN A 172 7.64 6.49 -3.80
C ASN A 172 7.63 5.25 -2.88
N LYS A 173 8.81 4.89 -2.35
CA LYS A 173 8.96 3.81 -1.36
C LYS A 173 8.41 4.22 0.02
N ASN A 174 8.40 5.51 0.31
CA ASN A 174 7.86 6.06 1.55
C ASN A 174 6.36 6.41 1.40
N TYR A 175 5.55 5.44 0.98
CA TYR A 175 4.12 5.63 0.77
C TYR A 175 3.39 6.07 2.06
N LYS A 176 3.85 5.63 3.23
CA LYS A 176 3.31 6.03 4.53
C LYS A 176 3.47 7.53 4.83
N SER A 177 4.34 8.26 4.11
CA SER A 177 4.47 9.70 4.27
C SER A 177 3.21 10.49 3.88
N LYS A 178 2.31 9.88 3.11
CA LYS A 178 1.02 10.45 2.72
C LYS A 178 -0.12 10.12 3.68
N TRP A 179 0.13 9.26 4.67
CA TRP A 179 -0.90 8.86 5.60
C TRP A 179 -1.26 9.98 6.55
N ILE A 180 -2.56 10.12 6.79
CA ILE A 180 -3.08 10.95 7.87
C ILE A 180 -2.63 10.31 9.18
N LYS A 181 -2.03 11.13 10.05
CA LYS A 181 -1.63 10.68 11.39
C LYS A 181 -2.84 10.69 12.31
N PRO A 182 -2.97 9.70 13.21
CA PRO A 182 -4.01 9.76 14.21
C PRO A 182 -3.78 10.93 15.16
N ASP A 183 -4.83 11.65 15.48
CA ASP A 183 -4.85 12.66 16.53
C ASP A 183 -4.99 11.94 17.89
N PHE A 184 -3.85 11.67 18.53
CA PHE A 184 -3.80 11.15 19.91
C PHE A 184 -3.29 12.21 20.86
#